data_108660f70ff47672d8aaf04f188ed58f
#
_entry.id   108660f70ff47672d8aaf04f188ed58f
#
_cell.length_a   1.000
_cell.length_b   1.000
_cell.length_c   1.000
_cell.angle_alpha   90.00
_cell.angle_beta   90.00
_cell.angle_gamma   90.00
#
_symmetry.space_group_name_H-M   'P 1'
#
loop_
_entity.id
_entity.type
_entity.pdbx_description
1 polymer ?
#
loop_
_entity_poly.entity_id
_entity_poly.type
_entity_poly.pdbx_seq_one_letter_code
_entity_poly.pdbx_strand_id
1 'polypeptide(L)'
;MAGEILRRYTQLPALFYMLSEKTLTLLDPNSWDDKNDSYFLEQYKAKRRLKTVLALCFSTAPETYHHWSIFANGSAGICVQFKRDELLAAIKGCDGVRYRNVDYMLLTTAKTKRLRTKDLPFTKRRPYISEEEWRIIYESATHEKHSQDIAFPLASISRISLSPWLPEALKNRVKESLRKIEGCSGLEISRSTLISNEQWRKMGEQAV
;
A
#
# COMPACT_ATOMS: atom_id res chain seq x y z
N MET A 1 20.30 -12.50 1.26
CA MET A 1 19.83 -11.15 1.63
C MET A 1 18.30 -11.18 1.61
N ALA A 2 17.62 -10.71 2.66
CA ALA A 2 16.15 -10.58 2.65
C ALA A 2 15.79 -9.57 1.54
N GLY A 3 14.90 -9.97 0.62
CA GLY A 3 14.44 -9.09 -0.47
C GLY A 3 13.70 -7.87 0.08
N GLU A 4 13.60 -6.81 -0.72
CA GLU A 4 12.87 -5.59 -0.36
C GLU A 4 11.38 -5.90 -0.14
N ILE A 5 10.78 -5.30 0.89
CA ILE A 5 9.39 -5.51 1.29
C ILE A 5 8.55 -4.29 0.91
N LEU A 6 7.43 -4.54 0.24
CA LEU A 6 6.38 -3.55 -0.01
C LEU A 6 5.25 -3.75 1.00
N ARG A 7 4.85 -2.68 1.68
CA ARG A 7 3.78 -2.70 2.70
C ARG A 7 2.53 -2.02 2.19
N ARG A 8 1.44 -2.76 2.14
CA ARG A 8 0.11 -2.23 1.81
C ARG A 8 -0.70 -2.10 3.09
N TYR A 9 -0.97 -0.87 3.49
CA TYR A 9 -1.90 -0.55 4.57
C TYR A 9 -3.32 -0.48 4.01
N THR A 10 -4.27 -1.12 4.67
CA THR A 10 -5.67 -1.22 4.23
C THR A 10 -6.59 -1.61 5.39
N GLN A 11 -7.84 -1.95 5.09
CA GLN A 11 -8.84 -2.39 6.07
C GLN A 11 -9.19 -3.87 5.87
N LEU A 12 -9.67 -4.51 6.93
CA LEU A 12 -10.00 -5.94 6.93
C LEU A 12 -10.96 -6.36 5.80
N PRO A 13 -12.03 -5.60 5.44
CA PRO A 13 -12.89 -5.97 4.31
C PRO A 13 -12.15 -6.05 2.98
N ALA A 14 -11.27 -5.08 2.71
CA ALA A 14 -10.44 -5.08 1.49
C ALA A 14 -9.42 -6.24 1.48
N LEU A 15 -8.90 -6.63 2.65
CA LEU A 15 -8.04 -7.80 2.77
C LEU A 15 -8.80 -9.08 2.43
N PHE A 16 -10.03 -9.27 2.92
CA PHE A 16 -10.84 -10.44 2.58
C PHE A 16 -11.03 -10.56 1.06
N TYR A 17 -11.41 -9.46 0.39
CA TYR A 17 -11.53 -9.44 -1.06
C TYR A 17 -10.21 -9.80 -1.74
N MET A 18 -9.12 -9.13 -1.36
CA MET A 18 -7.77 -9.37 -1.91
C MET A 18 -7.34 -10.84 -1.82
N LEU A 19 -7.58 -11.50 -0.68
CA LEU A 19 -7.18 -12.89 -0.48
C LEU A 19 -8.10 -13.87 -1.21
N SER A 20 -9.42 -13.62 -1.23
CA SER A 20 -10.40 -14.49 -1.89
C SER A 20 -10.23 -14.48 -3.40
N GLU A 21 -10.09 -13.27 -3.99
CA GLU A 21 -9.95 -13.08 -5.44
C GLU A 21 -8.50 -13.21 -5.92
N LYS A 22 -7.53 -13.20 -4.99
CA LYS A 22 -6.08 -13.19 -5.30
C LYS A 22 -5.71 -12.03 -6.22
N THR A 23 -6.30 -10.85 -5.97
CA THR A 23 -6.12 -9.64 -6.78
C THR A 23 -5.76 -8.42 -5.95
N LEU A 24 -5.01 -7.50 -6.58
CA LEU A 24 -4.78 -6.14 -6.10
C LEU A 24 -5.69 -5.20 -6.88
N THR A 25 -6.58 -4.50 -6.18
CA THR A 25 -7.52 -3.56 -6.80
C THR A 25 -6.94 -2.16 -6.81
N LEU A 26 -6.72 -1.61 -8.00
CA LEU A 26 -6.40 -0.21 -8.21
C LEU A 26 -7.69 0.60 -8.29
N LEU A 27 -7.73 1.74 -7.61
CA LEU A 27 -8.92 2.60 -7.51
C LEU A 27 -8.64 4.01 -8.02
N ASP A 28 -9.72 4.78 -8.22
CA ASP A 28 -9.64 6.17 -8.64
C ASP A 28 -9.01 7.04 -7.52
N PRO A 29 -7.90 7.73 -7.79
CA PRO A 29 -7.22 8.59 -6.82
C PRO A 29 -8.00 9.85 -6.43
N ASN A 30 -9.10 10.18 -7.08
CA ASN A 30 -9.94 11.34 -6.73
C ASN A 30 -10.52 11.25 -5.31
N SER A 31 -10.62 10.04 -4.75
CA SER A 31 -11.04 9.80 -3.37
C SER A 31 -9.96 10.08 -2.32
N TRP A 32 -8.72 10.36 -2.71
CA TRP A 32 -7.61 10.56 -1.77
C TRP A 32 -7.74 11.89 -1.01
N ASP A 33 -7.27 11.90 0.24
CA ASP A 33 -7.25 13.09 1.09
C ASP A 33 -6.23 14.12 0.59
N ASP A 34 -5.06 13.67 0.07
CA ASP A 34 -4.09 14.56 -0.56
C ASP A 34 -4.58 15.05 -1.93
N LYS A 35 -5.25 16.21 -1.92
CA LYS A 35 -5.78 16.83 -3.14
C LYS A 35 -4.70 17.31 -4.11
N ASN A 36 -3.46 17.53 -3.67
CA ASN A 36 -2.37 17.88 -4.58
C ASN A 36 -1.92 16.66 -5.38
N ASP A 37 -1.87 15.50 -4.73
CA ASP A 37 -1.48 14.24 -5.36
C ASP A 37 -2.55 13.79 -6.38
N SER A 38 -3.83 13.75 -5.96
CA SER A 38 -4.93 13.44 -6.87
C SER A 38 -4.98 14.39 -8.07
N TYR A 39 -4.75 15.70 -7.86
CA TYR A 39 -4.68 16.69 -8.94
C TYR A 39 -3.55 16.39 -9.92
N PHE A 40 -2.39 15.91 -9.48
CA PHE A 40 -1.29 15.55 -10.39
C PHE A 40 -1.65 14.35 -11.29
N LEU A 41 -2.37 13.35 -10.75
CA LEU A 41 -2.88 12.24 -11.55
C LEU A 41 -3.97 12.71 -12.53
N GLU A 42 -4.83 13.63 -12.13
CA GLU A 42 -5.83 14.24 -13.01
C GLU A 42 -5.16 15.01 -14.17
N GLN A 43 -4.17 15.85 -13.88
CA GLN A 43 -3.38 16.56 -14.90
C GLN A 43 -2.65 15.59 -15.84
N TYR A 44 -2.15 14.49 -15.29
CA TYR A 44 -1.56 13.43 -16.10
C TYR A 44 -2.58 12.81 -17.06
N LYS A 45 -3.76 12.42 -16.53
CA LYS A 45 -4.89 11.88 -17.31
C LYS A 45 -5.26 12.82 -18.46
N ALA A 46 -5.47 14.10 -18.16
CA ALA A 46 -5.86 15.11 -19.15
C ALA A 46 -4.78 15.32 -20.24
N LYS A 47 -3.52 15.52 -19.85
CA LYS A 47 -2.40 15.78 -20.78
C LYS A 47 -2.09 14.59 -21.68
N ARG A 48 -2.33 13.37 -21.21
CA ARG A 48 -2.16 12.12 -21.96
C ARG A 48 -3.42 11.69 -22.72
N ARG A 49 -4.54 12.42 -22.56
CA ARG A 49 -5.85 12.12 -23.15
C ARG A 49 -6.33 10.70 -22.79
N LEU A 50 -6.10 10.31 -21.52
CA LEU A 50 -6.51 9.01 -21.01
C LEU A 50 -7.97 9.04 -20.56
N LYS A 51 -8.69 7.95 -20.74
CA LYS A 51 -10.03 7.75 -20.17
C LYS A 51 -9.95 7.29 -18.71
N THR A 52 -8.89 6.54 -18.37
CA THR A 52 -8.72 5.98 -17.03
C THR A 52 -7.29 6.18 -16.52
N VAL A 53 -7.16 6.59 -15.27
CA VAL A 53 -5.96 6.48 -14.45
C VAL A 53 -6.39 6.02 -13.06
N LEU A 54 -5.93 4.84 -12.65
CA LEU A 54 -6.17 4.24 -11.33
C LEU A 54 -4.85 4.03 -10.64
N ALA A 55 -4.86 3.97 -9.31
CA ALA A 55 -3.63 3.81 -8.54
C ALA A 55 -3.79 2.92 -7.32
N LEU A 56 -2.66 2.33 -6.90
CA LEU A 56 -2.51 1.58 -5.67
C LEU A 56 -1.15 1.89 -5.05
N CYS A 57 -1.14 2.26 -3.77
CA CYS A 57 0.05 2.71 -3.06
C CYS A 57 0.54 1.66 -2.06
N PHE A 58 1.86 1.54 -1.96
CA PHE A 58 2.59 0.77 -0.98
C PHE A 58 3.61 1.67 -0.30
N SER A 59 4.12 1.27 0.85
CA SER A 59 5.27 1.89 1.50
C SER A 59 6.46 0.94 1.50
N THR A 60 7.66 1.45 1.26
CA THR A 60 8.92 0.74 1.48
C THR A 60 9.46 0.96 2.89
N ALA A 61 8.96 1.98 3.60
CA ALA A 61 9.34 2.27 4.97
C ALA A 61 9.06 1.11 5.92
N PRO A 62 9.84 0.96 7.00
CA PRO A 62 9.49 0.07 8.11
C PRO A 62 8.12 0.44 8.70
N GLU A 63 7.56 -0.46 9.50
CA GLU A 63 6.32 -0.20 10.22
C GLU A 63 6.48 1.02 11.15
N THR A 64 5.56 1.99 11.04
CA THR A 64 5.53 3.18 11.91
C THR A 64 4.13 3.44 12.42
N TYR A 65 4.02 4.14 13.57
CA TYR A 65 2.74 4.63 14.10
C TYR A 65 2.00 5.53 13.10
N HIS A 66 2.75 6.36 12.37
CA HIS A 66 2.21 7.27 11.35
C HIS A 66 1.46 6.52 10.23
N HIS A 67 2.09 5.47 9.65
CA HIS A 67 1.46 4.68 8.61
C HIS A 67 0.16 4.02 9.07
N TRP A 68 0.14 3.46 10.28
CA TRP A 68 -1.07 2.88 10.85
C TRP A 68 -2.17 3.93 11.04
N SER A 69 -1.82 5.08 11.65
CA SER A 69 -2.80 6.12 11.99
C SER A 69 -3.44 6.73 10.76
N ILE A 70 -2.71 6.88 9.65
CA ILE A 70 -3.22 7.54 8.44
C ILE A 70 -3.87 6.52 7.49
N PHE A 71 -3.20 5.40 7.23
CA PHE A 71 -3.62 4.50 6.13
C PHE A 71 -4.42 3.28 6.59
N ALA A 72 -4.37 2.92 7.87
CA ALA A 72 -5.05 1.74 8.40
C ALA A 72 -5.56 1.97 9.84
N ASN A 73 -6.14 3.14 10.09
CA ASN A 73 -6.59 3.55 11.41
C ASN A 73 -7.70 2.62 11.96
N GLY A 74 -7.70 2.48 13.29
CA GLY A 74 -8.71 1.71 14.02
C GLY A 74 -8.44 0.21 14.08
N SER A 75 -9.35 -0.51 14.72
CA SER A 75 -9.20 -1.94 15.02
C SER A 75 -9.25 -2.86 13.79
N ALA A 76 -9.84 -2.41 12.69
CA ALA A 76 -9.93 -3.16 11.44
C ALA A 76 -8.74 -2.92 10.49
N GLY A 77 -7.76 -2.11 10.89
CA GLY A 77 -6.56 -1.84 10.10
C GLY A 77 -5.70 -3.08 9.86
N ILE A 78 -5.11 -3.13 8.67
CA ILE A 78 -4.26 -4.25 8.22
C ILE A 78 -3.02 -3.69 7.52
N CYS A 79 -1.87 -4.32 7.72
CA CYS A 79 -0.69 -4.14 6.90
C CYS A 79 -0.30 -5.46 6.25
N VAL A 80 -0.39 -5.55 4.93
CA VAL A 80 0.07 -6.70 4.14
C VAL A 80 1.48 -6.42 3.65
N GLN A 81 2.41 -7.31 3.92
CA GLN A 81 3.80 -7.25 3.49
C GLN A 81 4.00 -8.18 2.29
N PHE A 82 4.46 -7.62 1.20
CA PHE A 82 4.75 -8.35 -0.03
C PHE A 82 6.26 -8.42 -0.25
N LYS A 83 6.73 -9.57 -0.71
CA LYS A 83 8.06 -9.72 -1.28
C LYS A 83 8.06 -9.01 -2.64
N ARG A 84 8.82 -7.93 -2.74
CA ARG A 84 8.79 -7.04 -3.91
C ARG A 84 9.03 -7.78 -5.22
N ASP A 85 10.06 -8.61 -5.29
CA ASP A 85 10.46 -9.26 -6.55
C ASP A 85 9.38 -10.23 -7.04
N GLU A 86 8.74 -10.98 -6.12
CA GLU A 86 7.65 -11.89 -6.46
C GLU A 86 6.40 -11.13 -6.94
N LEU A 87 6.08 -9.99 -6.30
CA LEU A 87 4.98 -9.13 -6.74
C LEU A 87 5.29 -8.50 -8.11
N LEU A 88 6.51 -8.01 -8.32
CA LEU A 88 6.94 -7.44 -9.59
C LEU A 88 6.86 -8.45 -10.73
N ALA A 89 7.24 -9.68 -10.48
CA ALA A 89 7.14 -10.76 -11.49
C ALA A 89 5.69 -10.97 -11.95
N ALA A 90 4.70 -10.82 -11.03
CA ALA A 90 3.29 -10.99 -11.35
C ALA A 90 2.70 -9.82 -12.15
N ILE A 91 3.14 -8.58 -11.88
CA ILE A 91 2.58 -7.39 -12.54
C ILE A 91 3.38 -6.95 -13.78
N LYS A 92 4.56 -7.53 -13.99
CA LYS A 92 5.43 -7.23 -15.13
C LYS A 92 4.75 -7.67 -16.42
N GLY A 93 4.57 -6.71 -17.34
CA GLY A 93 3.96 -6.98 -18.64
C GLY A 93 2.44 -6.90 -18.66
N CYS A 94 1.77 -6.55 -17.55
CA CYS A 94 0.36 -6.22 -17.58
C CYS A 94 0.13 -4.93 -18.37
N ASP A 95 -0.77 -4.99 -19.36
CA ASP A 95 -1.07 -3.86 -20.24
C ASP A 95 -1.59 -2.66 -19.44
N GLY A 96 -1.08 -1.47 -19.75
CA GLY A 96 -1.46 -0.23 -19.07
C GLY A 96 -0.93 -0.08 -17.65
N VAL A 97 -0.15 -1.03 -17.13
CA VAL A 97 0.41 -0.99 -15.77
C VAL A 97 1.80 -0.38 -15.77
N ARG A 98 2.00 0.61 -14.88
CA ARG A 98 3.30 1.21 -14.61
C ARG A 98 3.52 1.27 -13.09
N TYR A 99 4.76 1.17 -12.65
CA TYR A 99 5.09 1.20 -11.24
C TYR A 99 6.50 1.75 -11.00
N ARG A 100 6.69 2.47 -9.90
CA ARG A 100 7.98 2.92 -9.39
C ARG A 100 7.84 3.58 -8.00
N ASN A 101 8.97 3.93 -7.39
CA ASN A 101 9.00 4.81 -6.23
C ASN A 101 8.48 6.20 -6.60
N VAL A 102 7.83 6.86 -5.64
CA VAL A 102 7.41 8.25 -5.74
C VAL A 102 8.60 9.17 -5.45
N ASP A 103 8.79 10.16 -6.32
CA ASP A 103 9.81 11.21 -6.16
C ASP A 103 9.24 12.35 -5.33
N TYR A 104 9.90 12.68 -4.22
CA TYR A 104 9.46 13.76 -3.33
C TYR A 104 10.18 15.07 -3.65
N MET A 105 9.40 16.15 -3.82
CA MET A 105 9.92 17.43 -4.29
C MET A 105 9.53 18.61 -3.38
N LEU A 106 10.48 19.52 -3.17
CA LEU A 106 10.20 20.82 -2.56
C LEU A 106 9.50 21.74 -3.56
N LEU A 107 8.61 22.62 -3.08
CA LEU A 107 7.95 23.62 -3.93
C LEU A 107 8.97 24.55 -4.62
N THR A 108 10.04 24.91 -3.93
CA THR A 108 11.14 25.72 -4.50
C THR A 108 11.78 25.03 -5.69
N THR A 109 12.07 23.73 -5.56
CA THR A 109 12.62 22.92 -6.66
C THR A 109 11.62 22.76 -7.80
N ALA A 110 10.33 22.56 -7.48
CA ALA A 110 9.28 22.41 -8.49
C ALA A 110 9.08 23.67 -9.35
N LYS A 111 9.33 24.87 -8.79
CA LYS A 111 9.26 26.14 -9.53
C LYS A 111 10.38 26.29 -10.57
N THR A 112 11.54 25.73 -10.31
CA THR A 112 12.73 25.85 -11.17
C THR A 112 12.90 24.67 -12.12
N LYS A 113 12.46 23.46 -11.71
CA LYS A 113 12.56 22.23 -12.49
C LYS A 113 11.27 21.99 -13.27
N ARG A 114 11.35 22.01 -14.60
CA ARG A 114 10.21 21.65 -15.45
C ARG A 114 9.83 20.18 -15.23
N LEU A 115 8.63 19.95 -14.68
CA LEU A 115 8.08 18.60 -14.51
C LEU A 115 7.69 18.02 -15.88
N ARG A 116 8.07 16.78 -16.12
CA ARG A 116 7.64 16.07 -17.33
C ARG A 116 6.29 15.41 -17.06
N THR A 117 5.37 15.46 -18.02
CA THR A 117 4.03 14.88 -17.89
C THR A 117 4.09 13.42 -17.40
N LYS A 118 4.99 12.60 -17.94
CA LYS A 118 5.14 11.18 -17.59
C LYS A 118 5.50 10.91 -16.12
N ASP A 119 6.03 11.91 -15.41
CA ASP A 119 6.47 11.79 -14.03
C ASP A 119 5.40 12.25 -13.03
N LEU A 120 4.36 12.97 -13.49
CA LEU A 120 3.31 13.49 -12.61
C LEU A 120 2.69 12.43 -11.68
N PRO A 121 2.34 11.21 -12.14
CA PRO A 121 1.74 10.20 -11.28
C PRO A 121 2.66 9.67 -10.19
N PHE A 122 3.94 9.99 -10.25
CA PHE A 122 4.98 9.53 -9.34
C PHE A 122 5.74 10.68 -8.70
N THR A 123 5.12 11.86 -8.61
CA THR A 123 5.73 13.04 -7.98
C THR A 123 4.82 13.53 -6.86
N LYS A 124 5.37 13.66 -5.66
CA LYS A 124 4.64 14.09 -4.45
C LYS A 124 5.42 15.19 -3.72
N ARG A 125 4.75 15.96 -2.89
CA ARG A 125 5.39 17.00 -2.09
C ARG A 125 6.29 16.39 -1.01
N ARG A 126 7.44 17.04 -0.73
CA ARG A 126 8.42 16.59 0.27
C ARG A 126 7.89 16.39 1.69
N PRO A 127 6.89 17.11 2.21
CA PRO A 127 6.32 16.81 3.53
C PRO A 127 5.81 15.38 3.72
N TYR A 128 5.54 14.67 2.64
CA TYR A 128 5.08 13.28 2.66
C TYR A 128 6.21 12.24 2.53
N ILE A 129 7.47 12.66 2.58
CA ILE A 129 8.64 11.78 2.31
C ILE A 129 8.70 10.56 3.25
N SER A 130 8.17 10.67 4.47
CA SER A 130 8.12 9.58 5.44
C SER A 130 7.22 8.41 5.02
N GLU A 131 6.37 8.59 4.00
CA GLU A 131 5.57 7.51 3.43
C GLU A 131 6.44 6.51 2.66
N GLU A 132 7.59 6.96 2.11
CA GLU A 132 8.46 6.16 1.24
C GLU A 132 7.65 5.35 0.24
N GLU A 133 6.77 6.08 -0.48
CA GLU A 133 5.74 5.46 -1.30
C GLU A 133 6.33 4.80 -2.54
N TRP A 134 5.87 3.58 -2.79
CA TRP A 134 6.00 2.87 -4.05
C TRP A 134 4.59 2.69 -4.64
N ARG A 135 4.40 3.08 -5.89
CA ARG A 135 3.07 3.19 -6.50
C ARG A 135 2.94 2.35 -7.75
N ILE A 136 1.79 1.69 -7.90
CA ILE A 136 1.32 1.11 -9.15
C ILE A 136 0.25 2.04 -9.71
N ILE A 137 0.27 2.30 -11.02
CA ILE A 137 -0.85 2.91 -11.74
C ILE A 137 -1.29 2.01 -12.88
N TYR A 138 -2.58 2.08 -13.20
CA TYR A 138 -3.16 1.56 -14.43
C TYR A 138 -3.65 2.73 -15.27
N GLU A 139 -3.36 2.72 -16.58
CA GLU A 139 -3.78 3.75 -17.51
C GLU A 139 -4.41 3.16 -18.78
N SER A 140 -5.48 3.79 -19.27
CA SER A 140 -6.13 3.42 -20.53
C SER A 140 -6.60 4.66 -21.28
N ALA A 141 -6.31 4.70 -22.58
CA ALA A 141 -6.83 5.73 -23.51
C ALA A 141 -8.18 5.34 -24.10
N THR A 142 -8.53 4.06 -24.08
CA THR A 142 -9.70 3.51 -24.79
C THR A 142 -10.86 3.12 -23.89
N HIS A 143 -10.58 2.66 -22.66
CA HIS A 143 -11.58 2.14 -21.74
C HIS A 143 -11.73 3.06 -20.53
N GLU A 144 -12.96 3.31 -20.13
CA GLU A 144 -13.30 3.95 -18.86
C GLU A 144 -13.55 2.89 -17.82
N LYS A 145 -12.85 2.99 -16.66
CA LYS A 145 -12.94 2.04 -15.54
C LYS A 145 -12.91 2.79 -14.22
N HIS A 146 -13.64 2.27 -13.23
CA HIS A 146 -13.65 2.76 -11.86
C HIS A 146 -12.71 1.95 -10.94
N SER A 147 -12.36 0.74 -11.36
CA SER A 147 -11.39 -0.13 -10.69
C SER A 147 -10.67 -1.01 -11.70
N GLN A 148 -9.49 -1.51 -11.33
CA GLN A 148 -8.74 -2.49 -12.10
C GLN A 148 -8.11 -3.49 -11.14
N ASP A 149 -8.48 -4.75 -11.30
CA ASP A 149 -7.87 -5.85 -10.56
C ASP A 149 -6.65 -6.37 -11.31
N ILE A 150 -5.59 -6.66 -10.55
CA ILE A 150 -4.36 -7.27 -11.04
C ILE A 150 -4.12 -8.53 -10.20
N ALA A 151 -4.09 -9.67 -10.86
CA ALA A 151 -3.83 -10.95 -10.20
C ALA A 151 -2.42 -10.99 -9.62
N PHE A 152 -2.26 -11.60 -8.44
CA PHE A 152 -0.98 -11.83 -7.81
C PHE A 152 -0.94 -13.20 -7.10
N PRO A 153 0.23 -13.86 -6.99
CA PRO A 153 0.35 -15.12 -6.27
C PRO A 153 0.38 -14.87 -4.76
N LEU A 154 -0.41 -15.63 -3.98
CA LEU A 154 -0.41 -15.54 -2.52
C LEU A 154 0.97 -15.76 -1.90
N ALA A 155 1.86 -16.52 -2.57
CA ALA A 155 3.25 -16.73 -2.16
C ALA A 155 4.05 -15.41 -2.07
N SER A 156 3.64 -14.37 -2.81
CA SER A 156 4.25 -13.03 -2.69
C SER A 156 3.97 -12.34 -1.36
N ILE A 157 2.95 -12.78 -0.61
CA ILE A 157 2.71 -12.27 0.75
C ILE A 157 3.72 -12.92 1.70
N SER A 158 4.53 -12.11 2.37
CA SER A 158 5.46 -12.56 3.41
C SER A 158 4.82 -12.57 4.80
N ARG A 159 3.93 -11.59 5.08
CA ARG A 159 3.26 -11.45 6.38
C ARG A 159 2.02 -10.58 6.27
N ILE A 160 1.05 -10.86 7.16
CA ILE A 160 -0.10 -9.98 7.41
C ILE A 160 -0.03 -9.53 8.87
N SER A 161 0.06 -8.21 9.10
CA SER A 161 -0.01 -7.61 10.42
C SER A 161 -1.40 -7.04 10.64
N LEU A 162 -2.08 -7.53 11.69
CA LEU A 162 -3.34 -6.98 12.17
C LEU A 162 -3.06 -5.71 12.97
N SER A 163 -4.04 -4.80 12.99
CA SER A 163 -3.97 -3.52 13.69
C SER A 163 -3.42 -3.66 15.12
N PRO A 164 -2.52 -2.74 15.56
CA PRO A 164 -2.12 -2.67 16.96
C PRO A 164 -3.28 -2.36 17.91
N TRP A 165 -4.36 -1.72 17.42
CA TRP A 165 -5.58 -1.42 18.19
C TRP A 165 -6.62 -2.54 18.16
N LEU A 166 -6.38 -3.65 17.44
CA LEU A 166 -7.30 -4.79 17.46
C LEU A 166 -7.33 -5.39 18.86
N PRO A 167 -8.53 -5.56 19.50
CA PRO A 167 -8.65 -6.22 20.77
C PRO A 167 -8.07 -7.64 20.73
N GLU A 168 -7.34 -8.02 21.79
CA GLU A 168 -6.68 -9.34 21.87
C GLU A 168 -7.67 -10.49 21.71
N ALA A 169 -8.88 -10.34 22.28
CA ALA A 169 -9.95 -11.33 22.18
C ALA A 169 -10.38 -11.63 20.72
N LEU A 170 -10.24 -10.66 19.82
CA LEU A 170 -10.63 -10.80 18.41
C LEU A 170 -9.49 -11.35 17.54
N LYS A 171 -8.24 -11.19 17.97
CA LYS A 171 -7.06 -11.57 17.18
C LYS A 171 -7.13 -12.99 16.64
N ASN A 172 -7.42 -13.97 17.50
CA ASN A 172 -7.43 -15.37 17.10
C ASN A 172 -8.57 -15.67 16.13
N ARG A 173 -9.74 -15.09 16.32
CA ARG A 173 -10.88 -15.26 15.42
C ARG A 173 -10.63 -14.69 14.04
N VAL A 174 -10.02 -13.50 13.95
CA VAL A 174 -9.63 -12.91 12.67
C VAL A 174 -8.60 -13.80 11.97
N LYS A 175 -7.57 -14.29 12.68
CA LYS A 175 -6.57 -15.21 12.12
C LYS A 175 -7.21 -16.49 11.59
N GLU A 176 -8.08 -17.11 12.34
CA GLU A 176 -8.80 -18.33 11.94
C GLU A 176 -9.63 -18.09 10.68
N SER A 177 -10.35 -16.96 10.62
CA SER A 177 -11.18 -16.61 9.47
C SER A 177 -10.34 -16.39 8.21
N LEU A 178 -9.22 -15.68 8.31
CA LEU A 178 -8.31 -15.45 7.18
C LEU A 178 -7.66 -16.75 6.69
N ARG A 179 -7.30 -17.67 7.59
CA ARG A 179 -6.67 -18.95 7.24
C ARG A 179 -7.64 -19.93 6.58
N LYS A 180 -8.96 -19.74 6.73
CA LYS A 180 -9.99 -20.55 6.05
C LYS A 180 -10.15 -20.18 4.57
N ILE A 181 -9.66 -19.03 4.15
CA ILE A 181 -9.63 -18.65 2.73
C ILE A 181 -8.69 -19.60 1.98
N GLU A 182 -9.11 -20.05 0.81
CA GLU A 182 -8.37 -21.00 0.00
C GLU A 182 -6.95 -20.52 -0.32
N GLY A 183 -5.95 -21.34 0.03
CA GLY A 183 -4.53 -21.03 -0.15
C GLY A 183 -3.91 -20.19 0.96
N CYS A 184 -4.69 -19.75 1.98
CA CYS A 184 -4.22 -18.85 3.04
C CYS A 184 -3.84 -19.55 4.35
N SER A 185 -3.97 -20.88 4.44
CA SER A 185 -3.72 -21.65 5.69
C SER A 185 -2.31 -21.47 6.25
N GLY A 186 -1.31 -21.31 5.38
CA GLY A 186 0.11 -21.13 5.75
C GLY A 186 0.56 -19.67 5.92
N LEU A 187 -0.32 -18.69 5.77
CA LEU A 187 0.07 -17.28 5.90
C LEU A 187 0.51 -16.95 7.32
N GLU A 188 1.62 -16.22 7.42
CA GLU A 188 2.07 -15.62 8.68
C GLU A 188 1.19 -14.44 9.04
N ILE A 189 0.37 -14.58 10.08
CA ILE A 189 -0.56 -13.56 10.56
C ILE A 189 -0.26 -13.26 12.02
N SER A 190 0.05 -12.01 12.33
CA SER A 190 0.33 -11.54 13.71
C SER A 190 -0.36 -10.21 13.96
N ARG A 191 -0.60 -9.85 15.22
CA ARG A 191 -0.98 -8.49 15.60
C ARG A 191 0.29 -7.65 15.75
N SER A 192 0.27 -6.42 15.26
CA SER A 192 1.35 -5.48 15.51
C SER A 192 1.51 -5.20 17.01
N THR A 193 2.74 -5.19 17.49
CA THR A 193 3.09 -4.84 18.89
C THR A 193 3.50 -3.39 19.03
N LEU A 194 3.33 -2.56 18.01
CA LEU A 194 3.86 -1.20 17.93
C LEU A 194 3.45 -0.32 19.11
N ILE A 195 2.21 -0.44 19.61
CA ILE A 195 1.70 0.36 20.73
C ILE A 195 1.84 -0.34 22.09
N SER A 196 2.19 -1.63 22.09
CA SER A 196 2.31 -2.42 23.31
C SER A 196 3.24 -3.61 23.06
N ASN A 197 4.50 -3.46 23.43
CA ASN A 197 5.52 -4.49 23.27
C ASN A 197 6.06 -4.91 24.64
N GLU A 198 5.89 -6.18 24.98
CA GLU A 198 6.32 -6.73 26.28
C GLU A 198 7.83 -6.68 26.47
N GLN A 199 8.61 -6.95 25.42
CA GLN A 199 10.07 -6.89 25.51
C GLN A 199 10.55 -5.46 25.78
N TRP A 200 9.93 -4.47 25.12
CA TRP A 200 10.22 -3.05 25.35
C TRP A 200 9.91 -2.65 26.80
N ARG A 201 8.77 -3.10 27.33
CA ARG A 201 8.39 -2.85 28.74
C ARG A 201 9.37 -3.46 29.72
N LYS A 202 9.78 -4.72 29.51
CA LYS A 202 10.78 -5.39 30.33
C LYS A 202 12.13 -4.66 30.35
N MET A 203 12.55 -4.06 29.23
CA MET A 203 13.75 -3.22 29.21
C MET A 203 13.60 -1.99 30.11
N GLY A 204 12.41 -1.37 30.13
CA GLY A 204 12.12 -0.26 31.05
C GLY A 204 12.12 -0.67 32.52
N GLU A 205 11.63 -1.86 32.85
CA GLU A 205 11.67 -2.42 34.22
C GLU A 205 13.09 -2.73 34.70
N GLN A 206 14.02 -3.01 33.78
CA GLN A 206 15.43 -3.31 34.08
C GLN A 206 16.33 -2.09 34.04
N ALA A 207 15.81 -0.89 33.73
CA ALA A 207 16.60 0.34 33.72
C ALA A 207 17.08 0.71 35.15
N VAL A 208 18.36 1.07 35.27
CA VAL A 208 19.02 1.45 36.54
C VAL A 208 19.09 2.97 36.64
#